data_7a668a81be1ac8e5913433bd2e1179e1
#
_entry.id   7a668a81be1ac8e5913433bd2e1179e1
#
_cell.length_a   1.000
_cell.length_b   1.000
_cell.length_c   1.000
_cell.angle_alpha   90.00
_cell.angle_beta   90.00
_cell.angle_gamma   90.00
#
_symmetry.space_group_name_H-M   'P 1'
#
loop_
_entity.id
_entity.type
_entity.pdbx_description
1 polymer ?
#
loop_
_entity_poly.entity_id
_entity_poly.type
_entity_poly.pdbx_seq_one_letter_code
_entity_poly.pdbx_strand_id
1 'polypeptide(L)'
;MNVADGRPRWLRQVPNALSGLRLLAVPVLAALAMAGRESAFTWILIPALLTDVADGLIARVFGLESRLGAMLDSVADSALLCVAVYGVWVFHPEVLREHAWLCGTAVGLWVLEDVAALLRYRRLSSFHTWSSKVVANLLGLFVGWLFVLGFEPWLLYLAAGGSILASLEELALIARLPRWRADVRGLWWVLREGRGR
;
A
#
# COMPACT_ATOMS: atom_id res chain seq x y z
N MET A 1 -23.21 -1.67 27.08
CA MET A 1 -22.47 -1.40 28.33
C MET A 1 -21.05 -1.01 27.91
N ASN A 2 -20.76 0.31 27.83
CA ASN A 2 -19.45 0.85 27.41
C ASN A 2 -18.45 0.62 28.55
N VAL A 3 -17.62 -0.40 28.43
CA VAL A 3 -16.41 -0.49 29.26
C VAL A 3 -15.47 0.61 28.78
N ALA A 4 -15.38 1.70 29.54
CA ALA A 4 -14.44 2.77 29.33
C ALA A 4 -13.02 2.18 29.48
N ASP A 5 -12.40 1.88 28.34
CA ASP A 5 -11.02 1.43 28.25
C ASP A 5 -10.14 2.53 28.84
N GLY A 6 -9.56 2.29 30.03
CA GLY A 6 -8.77 3.27 30.81
C GLY A 6 -7.48 3.72 30.15
N ARG A 7 -7.39 3.58 28.85
CA ARG A 7 -6.24 3.98 28.04
C ARG A 7 -6.23 5.49 27.79
N PRO A 8 -5.10 6.15 27.93
CA PRO A 8 -5.00 7.59 27.73
C PRO A 8 -5.37 7.96 26.30
N ARG A 9 -6.13 9.04 26.13
CA ARG A 9 -6.63 9.54 24.82
C ARG A 9 -5.53 9.79 23.79
N TRP A 10 -4.33 10.16 24.22
CA TRP A 10 -3.19 10.38 23.34
C TRP A 10 -2.74 9.11 22.61
N LEU A 11 -2.85 7.93 23.23
CA LEU A 11 -2.50 6.65 22.57
C LEU A 11 -3.39 6.37 21.35
N ARG A 12 -4.64 6.83 21.36
CA ARG A 12 -5.56 6.70 20.22
C ARG A 12 -5.24 7.65 19.07
N GLN A 13 -4.48 8.70 19.35
CA GLN A 13 -4.09 9.68 18.33
C GLN A 13 -2.77 9.37 17.65
N VAL A 14 -1.95 8.48 18.24
CA VAL A 14 -0.63 8.12 17.71
C VAL A 14 -0.69 7.57 16.27
N PRO A 15 -1.54 6.57 15.94
CA PRO A 15 -1.63 6.10 14.56
C PRO A 15 -2.06 7.21 13.59
N ASN A 16 -3.08 8.00 13.97
CA ASN A 16 -3.56 9.10 13.12
C ASN A 16 -2.50 10.19 12.92
N ALA A 17 -1.68 10.47 13.94
CA ALA A 17 -0.58 11.43 13.84
C ALA A 17 0.53 10.92 12.91
N LEU A 18 0.85 9.62 12.95
CA LEU A 18 1.83 8.99 12.06
C LEU A 18 1.36 9.01 10.60
N SER A 19 0.11 8.62 10.34
CA SER A 19 -0.48 8.71 8.99
C SER A 19 -0.53 10.16 8.50
N GLY A 20 -0.85 11.13 9.39
CA GLY A 20 -0.82 12.56 9.07
C GLY A 20 0.58 13.07 8.73
N LEU A 21 1.61 12.66 9.50
CA LEU A 21 3.00 13.02 9.25
C LEU A 21 3.48 12.43 7.91
N ARG A 22 3.10 11.20 7.61
CA ARG A 22 3.39 10.54 6.33
C ARG A 22 2.75 11.30 5.16
N LEU A 23 1.50 11.71 5.31
CA LEU A 23 0.83 12.51 4.28
C LEU A 23 1.51 13.87 4.06
N LEU A 24 2.04 14.50 5.11
CA LEU A 24 2.85 15.72 5.00
C LEU A 24 4.22 15.47 4.36
N ALA A 25 4.80 14.29 4.53
CA ALA A 25 6.05 13.93 3.89
C ALA A 25 5.93 13.80 2.36
N VAL A 26 4.76 13.42 1.83
CA VAL A 26 4.53 13.22 0.40
C VAL A 26 4.88 14.46 -0.45
N PRO A 27 4.35 15.66 -0.19
CA PRO A 27 4.71 16.85 -0.98
C PRO A 27 6.19 17.23 -0.83
N VAL A 28 6.79 16.98 0.33
CA VAL A 28 8.24 17.21 0.55
C VAL A 28 9.06 16.25 -0.31
N LEU A 29 8.71 14.96 -0.31
CA LEU A 29 9.35 13.96 -1.16
C LEU A 29 9.21 14.32 -2.64
N ALA A 30 8.02 14.71 -3.08
CA ALA A 30 7.82 15.14 -4.46
C ALA A 30 8.71 16.34 -4.83
N ALA A 31 8.79 17.36 -3.97
CA ALA A 31 9.65 18.52 -4.18
C ALA A 31 11.15 18.13 -4.23
N LEU A 32 11.60 17.21 -3.37
CA LEU A 32 12.98 16.72 -3.36
C LEU A 32 13.30 15.92 -4.62
N ALA A 33 12.37 15.09 -5.11
CA ALA A 33 12.53 14.38 -6.37
C ALA A 33 12.62 15.36 -7.55
N MET A 34 11.73 16.36 -7.62
CA MET A 34 11.80 17.41 -8.65
C MET A 34 13.09 18.23 -8.59
N ALA A 35 13.66 18.43 -7.40
CA ALA A 35 14.93 19.13 -7.19
C ALA A 35 16.17 18.24 -7.43
N GLY A 36 16.01 16.96 -7.77
CA GLY A 36 17.11 16.01 -7.99
C GLY A 36 17.91 15.69 -6.72
N ARG A 37 17.31 15.83 -5.52
CA ARG A 37 18.00 15.63 -4.24
C ARG A 37 17.77 14.23 -3.69
N GLU A 38 18.41 13.25 -4.30
CA GLU A 38 18.23 11.82 -3.96
C GLU A 38 18.53 11.51 -2.49
N SER A 39 19.67 11.96 -1.95
CA SER A 39 20.01 11.68 -0.55
C SER A 39 18.97 12.21 0.43
N ALA A 40 18.51 13.45 0.24
CA ALA A 40 17.48 14.02 1.11
C ALA A 40 16.11 13.31 0.94
N PHE A 41 15.79 12.90 -0.28
CA PHE A 41 14.62 12.07 -0.56
C PHE A 41 14.68 10.74 0.21
N THR A 42 15.81 10.04 0.13
CA THR A 42 16.03 8.77 0.83
C THR A 42 15.89 8.93 2.35
N TRP A 43 16.50 9.98 2.93
CA TRP A 43 16.44 10.25 4.37
C TRP A 43 15.02 10.52 4.90
N ILE A 44 14.10 10.97 4.06
CA ILE A 44 12.68 11.17 4.44
C ILE A 44 11.85 9.94 4.08
N LEU A 45 12.13 9.30 2.94
CA LEU A 45 11.40 8.12 2.48
C LEU A 45 11.52 6.94 3.44
N ILE A 46 12.75 6.63 3.90
CA ILE A 46 12.98 5.47 4.76
C ILE A 46 12.22 5.55 6.08
N PRO A 47 12.30 6.65 6.87
CA PRO A 47 11.45 6.78 8.04
C PRO A 47 9.95 6.73 7.73
N ALA A 48 9.49 7.30 6.59
CA ALA A 48 8.09 7.24 6.20
C ALA A 48 7.62 5.79 5.95
N LEU A 49 8.43 4.96 5.27
CA LEU A 49 8.14 3.54 5.07
C LEU A 49 8.18 2.74 6.39
N LEU A 50 9.12 3.04 7.29
CA LEU A 50 9.23 2.37 8.58
C LEU A 50 8.06 2.72 9.52
N THR A 51 7.62 3.97 9.50
CA THR A 51 6.47 4.39 10.31
C THR A 51 5.17 3.75 9.85
N ASP A 52 5.01 3.43 8.57
CA ASP A 52 3.89 2.67 8.02
C ASP A 52 3.78 1.27 8.64
N VAL A 53 4.89 0.55 8.67
CA VAL A 53 4.92 -0.77 9.30
C VAL A 53 4.67 -0.68 10.81
N ALA A 54 5.21 0.37 11.46
CA ALA A 54 5.12 0.54 12.91
C ALA A 54 3.69 0.91 13.35
N ASP A 55 3.00 1.82 12.67
CA ASP A 55 1.64 2.25 13.06
C ASP A 55 0.61 1.14 12.84
N GLY A 56 0.72 0.38 11.74
CA GLY A 56 -0.10 -0.80 11.50
C GLY A 56 0.09 -1.90 12.57
N LEU A 57 1.30 -2.05 13.09
CA LEU A 57 1.58 -2.96 14.20
C LEU A 57 0.99 -2.43 15.52
N ILE A 58 1.22 -1.15 15.82
CA ILE A 58 0.71 -0.49 17.02
C ILE A 58 -0.82 -0.53 17.04
N ALA A 59 -1.49 -0.16 15.94
CA ALA A 59 -2.94 -0.17 15.86
C ALA A 59 -3.53 -1.56 16.13
N ARG A 60 -2.91 -2.62 15.59
CA ARG A 60 -3.33 -4.01 15.79
C ARG A 60 -3.10 -4.50 17.22
N VAL A 61 -1.90 -4.26 17.78
CA VAL A 61 -1.55 -4.72 19.13
C VAL A 61 -2.39 -4.03 20.21
N PHE A 62 -2.69 -2.75 20.01
CA PHE A 62 -3.42 -1.95 20.99
C PHE A 62 -4.93 -1.82 20.70
N GLY A 63 -5.45 -2.36 19.58
CA GLY A 63 -6.87 -2.29 19.24
C GLY A 63 -7.36 -0.85 19.05
N LEU A 64 -6.53 0.03 18.46
CA LEU A 64 -6.78 1.47 18.34
C LEU A 64 -7.41 1.85 16.98
N GLU A 65 -7.97 0.91 16.28
CA GLU A 65 -8.54 1.10 14.94
C GLU A 65 -9.75 2.06 14.99
N SER A 66 -9.71 3.10 14.16
CA SER A 66 -10.84 3.99 13.93
C SER A 66 -11.13 4.11 12.43
N ARG A 67 -12.40 4.34 12.05
CA ARG A 67 -12.77 4.50 10.63
C ARG A 67 -12.03 5.65 9.94
N LEU A 68 -11.87 6.77 10.63
CA LEU A 68 -11.13 7.93 10.11
C LEU A 68 -9.63 7.61 10.02
N GLY A 69 -9.06 6.95 11.02
CA GLY A 69 -7.66 6.52 11.02
C GLY A 69 -7.36 5.58 9.86
N ALA A 70 -8.18 4.56 9.66
CA ALA A 70 -8.01 3.61 8.56
C ALA A 70 -8.13 4.28 7.17
N MET A 71 -9.00 5.29 7.02
CA MET A 71 -9.10 6.04 5.77
C MET A 71 -7.88 6.92 5.54
N LEU A 72 -7.40 7.64 6.57
CA LEU A 72 -6.19 8.47 6.49
C LEU A 72 -4.96 7.63 6.19
N ASP A 73 -4.84 6.48 6.81
CA ASP A 73 -3.79 5.49 6.59
C ASP A 73 -3.77 5.03 5.13
N SER A 74 -4.89 4.54 4.61
CA SER A 74 -5.01 4.10 3.22
C SER A 74 -4.67 5.20 2.21
N VAL A 75 -5.07 6.45 2.47
CA VAL A 75 -4.72 7.60 1.61
C VAL A 75 -3.23 7.92 1.70
N ALA A 76 -2.66 7.90 2.91
CA ALA A 76 -1.24 8.18 3.13
C ALA A 76 -0.35 7.12 2.46
N ASP A 77 -0.71 5.84 2.56
CA ASP A 77 0.00 4.71 1.95
C ASP A 77 -0.01 4.80 0.42
N SER A 78 -1.18 5.03 -0.16
CA SER A 78 -1.31 5.20 -1.61
C SER A 78 -0.50 6.41 -2.12
N ALA A 79 -0.56 7.53 -1.41
CA ALA A 79 0.18 8.73 -1.76
C ALA A 79 1.70 8.53 -1.61
N LEU A 80 2.13 7.84 -0.54
CA LEU A 80 3.54 7.49 -0.32
C LEU A 80 4.04 6.55 -1.43
N LEU A 81 3.26 5.54 -1.81
CA LEU A 81 3.61 4.64 -2.90
C LEU A 81 3.75 5.39 -4.23
N CYS A 82 2.81 6.28 -4.54
CA CYS A 82 2.89 7.10 -5.77
C CYS A 82 4.17 7.96 -5.81
N VAL A 83 4.51 8.64 -4.71
CA VAL A 83 5.72 9.46 -4.67
C VAL A 83 6.99 8.62 -4.64
N ALA A 84 6.97 7.43 -4.04
CA ALA A 84 8.07 6.49 -4.06
C ALA A 84 8.36 5.97 -5.49
N VAL A 85 7.31 5.58 -6.23
CA VAL A 85 7.42 5.19 -7.66
C VAL A 85 7.93 6.36 -8.51
N TYR A 86 7.45 7.59 -8.24
CA TYR A 86 7.96 8.79 -8.88
C TYR A 86 9.46 8.99 -8.58
N GLY A 87 9.89 8.78 -7.33
CA GLY A 87 11.31 8.80 -6.95
C GLY A 87 12.14 7.77 -7.70
N VAL A 88 11.65 6.54 -7.83
CA VAL A 88 12.32 5.50 -8.64
C VAL A 88 12.45 5.94 -10.09
N TRP A 89 11.41 6.55 -10.67
CA TRP A 89 11.47 7.06 -12.04
C TRP A 89 12.49 8.18 -12.23
N VAL A 90 12.64 9.05 -11.23
CA VAL A 90 13.57 10.20 -11.31
C VAL A 90 15.01 9.76 -11.05
N PHE A 91 15.26 8.94 -10.04
CA PHE A 91 16.61 8.62 -9.57
C PHE A 91 17.17 7.30 -10.12
N HIS A 92 16.29 6.35 -10.45
CA HIS A 92 16.66 5.01 -10.95
C HIS A 92 15.87 4.67 -12.22
N PRO A 93 15.89 5.53 -13.27
CA PRO A 93 15.10 5.32 -14.49
C PRO A 93 15.48 4.03 -15.25
N GLU A 94 16.72 3.56 -15.08
CA GLU A 94 17.24 2.30 -15.64
C GLU A 94 16.41 1.10 -15.15
N VAL A 95 16.05 1.05 -13.87
CA VAL A 95 15.24 -0.04 -13.30
C VAL A 95 13.90 -0.16 -14.01
N LEU A 96 13.25 0.99 -14.26
CA LEU A 96 11.95 0.99 -14.95
C LEU A 96 12.08 0.72 -16.44
N ARG A 97 13.18 1.16 -17.10
CA ARG A 97 13.40 0.94 -18.53
C ARG A 97 13.75 -0.51 -18.85
N GLU A 98 14.66 -1.10 -18.07
CA GLU A 98 15.10 -2.47 -18.27
C GLU A 98 14.00 -3.49 -17.95
N HIS A 99 13.11 -3.15 -16.99
CA HIS A 99 12.01 -4.01 -16.55
C HIS A 99 10.62 -3.43 -16.90
N ALA A 100 10.55 -2.62 -17.98
CA ALA A 100 9.35 -1.86 -18.33
C ALA A 100 8.09 -2.73 -18.50
N TRP A 101 8.22 -3.91 -19.08
CA TRP A 101 7.10 -4.84 -19.25
C TRP A 101 6.55 -5.35 -17.89
N LEU A 102 7.43 -5.65 -16.94
CA LEU A 102 7.06 -6.16 -15.62
C LEU A 102 6.41 -5.04 -14.78
N CYS A 103 7.08 -3.89 -14.69
CA CYS A 103 6.58 -2.72 -13.95
C CYS A 103 5.28 -2.19 -14.57
N GLY A 104 5.24 -2.10 -15.92
CA GLY A 104 4.06 -1.65 -16.65
C GLY A 104 2.87 -2.58 -16.47
N THR A 105 3.09 -3.90 -16.45
CA THR A 105 2.04 -4.89 -16.20
C THR A 105 1.52 -4.76 -14.75
N ALA A 106 2.41 -4.63 -13.76
CA ALA A 106 2.02 -4.50 -12.36
C ALA A 106 1.18 -3.23 -12.14
N VAL A 107 1.65 -2.08 -12.62
CA VAL A 107 0.93 -0.80 -12.50
C VAL A 107 -0.36 -0.83 -13.32
N GLY A 108 -0.34 -1.38 -14.55
CA GLY A 108 -1.51 -1.47 -15.41
C GLY A 108 -2.63 -2.32 -14.80
N LEU A 109 -2.30 -3.44 -14.19
CA LEU A 109 -3.27 -4.29 -13.49
C LEU A 109 -3.80 -3.60 -12.23
N TRP A 110 -2.96 -2.94 -11.47
CA TRP A 110 -3.38 -2.17 -10.30
C TRP A 110 -4.37 -1.05 -10.69
N VAL A 111 -4.08 -0.28 -11.71
CA VAL A 111 -5.02 0.74 -12.22
C VAL A 111 -6.31 0.10 -12.75
N LEU A 112 -6.19 -1.03 -13.45
CA LEU A 112 -7.36 -1.74 -13.99
C LEU A 112 -8.29 -2.23 -12.89
N GLU A 113 -7.75 -2.76 -11.78
CA GLU A 113 -8.57 -3.21 -10.65
C GLU A 113 -9.29 -2.04 -9.97
N ASP A 114 -8.62 -0.90 -9.77
CA ASP A 114 -9.24 0.29 -9.19
C ASP A 114 -10.35 0.85 -10.10
N VAL A 115 -10.10 0.92 -11.41
CA VAL A 115 -11.11 1.33 -12.40
C VAL A 115 -12.28 0.35 -12.41
N ALA A 116 -12.03 -0.95 -12.41
CA ALA A 116 -13.08 -1.97 -12.39
C ALA A 116 -13.92 -1.89 -11.11
N ALA A 117 -13.30 -1.71 -9.95
CA ALA A 117 -13.98 -1.53 -8.68
C ALA A 117 -14.83 -0.25 -8.66
N LEU A 118 -14.28 0.85 -9.17
CA LEU A 118 -14.97 2.14 -9.25
C LEU A 118 -16.21 2.07 -10.16
N LEU A 119 -16.07 1.44 -11.33
CA LEU A 119 -17.19 1.25 -12.27
C LEU A 119 -18.28 0.33 -11.70
N ARG A 120 -17.87 -0.75 -11.02
CA ARG A 120 -18.82 -1.76 -10.52
C ARG A 120 -19.47 -1.38 -9.20
N TYR A 121 -18.67 -0.82 -8.25
CA TYR A 121 -19.14 -0.56 -6.89
C TYR A 121 -19.21 0.94 -6.54
N ARG A 122 -18.75 1.82 -7.44
CA ARG A 122 -18.59 3.27 -7.22
C ARG A 122 -17.70 3.58 -6.01
N ARG A 123 -16.70 2.73 -5.78
CA ARG A 123 -15.69 2.84 -4.71
C ARG A 123 -14.37 2.31 -5.25
N LEU A 124 -13.26 2.84 -4.75
CA LEU A 124 -11.93 2.29 -5.04
C LEU A 124 -11.81 0.87 -4.46
N SER A 125 -10.95 0.06 -5.07
CA SER A 125 -10.66 -1.28 -4.58
C SER A 125 -10.08 -1.18 -3.17
N SER A 126 -10.72 -1.76 -2.20
CA SER A 126 -10.29 -1.80 -0.80
C SER A 126 -10.71 -3.14 -0.21
N PHE A 127 -10.47 -4.23 -0.97
CA PHE A 127 -10.77 -5.56 -0.45
C PHE A 127 -9.81 -5.95 0.66
N HIS A 128 -8.62 -5.31 0.74
CA HIS A 128 -7.58 -5.57 1.75
C HIS A 128 -7.31 -7.07 1.91
N THR A 129 -7.13 -7.76 0.79
CA THR A 129 -6.80 -9.18 0.80
C THR A 129 -5.47 -9.41 1.53
N TRP A 130 -5.23 -10.63 2.00
CA TRP A 130 -3.94 -10.96 2.62
C TRP A 130 -2.79 -10.80 1.63
N SER A 131 -3.01 -11.13 0.35
CA SER A 131 -2.06 -10.96 -0.74
C SER A 131 -1.69 -9.50 -0.96
N SER A 132 -2.67 -8.58 -1.05
CA SER A 132 -2.39 -7.16 -1.22
C SER A 132 -1.60 -6.57 -0.05
N LYS A 133 -1.88 -6.97 1.20
CA LYS A 133 -1.11 -6.54 2.38
C LYS A 133 0.35 -7.00 2.33
N VAL A 134 0.59 -8.25 1.95
CA VAL A 134 1.96 -8.79 1.80
C VAL A 134 2.70 -8.05 0.70
N VAL A 135 2.05 -7.83 -0.43
CA VAL A 135 2.64 -7.16 -1.59
C VAL A 135 2.97 -5.69 -1.30
N ALA A 136 2.10 -4.97 -0.61
CA ALA A 136 2.40 -3.59 -0.19
C ALA A 136 3.70 -3.52 0.64
N ASN A 137 3.87 -4.45 1.59
CA ASN A 137 5.12 -4.53 2.37
C ASN A 137 6.33 -4.91 1.50
N LEU A 138 6.16 -5.80 0.52
CA LEU A 138 7.24 -6.18 -0.40
C LEU A 138 7.65 -5.02 -1.31
N LEU A 139 6.69 -4.24 -1.80
CA LEU A 139 6.96 -3.03 -2.58
C LEU A 139 7.70 -1.98 -1.74
N GLY A 140 7.26 -1.73 -0.51
CA GLY A 140 7.96 -0.85 0.42
C GLY A 140 9.38 -1.32 0.71
N LEU A 141 9.57 -2.63 0.93
CA LEU A 141 10.88 -3.24 1.12
C LEU A 141 11.77 -3.08 -0.13
N PHE A 142 11.23 -3.35 -1.31
CA PHE A 142 11.97 -3.19 -2.57
C PHE A 142 12.44 -1.74 -2.76
N VAL A 143 11.52 -0.78 -2.59
CA VAL A 143 11.87 0.64 -2.75
C VAL A 143 12.88 1.07 -1.69
N GLY A 144 12.67 0.73 -0.42
CA GLY A 144 13.60 1.03 0.65
C GLY A 144 14.99 0.45 0.41
N TRP A 145 15.06 -0.81 -0.03
CA TRP A 145 16.30 -1.48 -0.39
C TRP A 145 17.02 -0.79 -1.55
N LEU A 146 16.27 -0.48 -2.62
CA LEU A 146 16.82 0.20 -3.81
C LEU A 146 17.52 1.51 -3.46
N PHE A 147 16.92 2.34 -2.62
CA PHE A 147 17.47 3.65 -2.25
C PHE A 147 18.62 3.58 -1.23
N VAL A 148 18.76 2.50 -0.48
CA VAL A 148 19.79 2.37 0.57
C VAL A 148 20.94 1.47 0.14
N LEU A 149 20.64 0.36 -0.50
CA LEU A 149 21.57 -0.73 -0.79
C LEU A 149 21.80 -0.95 -2.29
N GLY A 150 20.96 -0.31 -3.14
CA GLY A 150 21.06 -0.43 -4.58
C GLY A 150 20.09 -1.47 -5.16
N PHE A 151 20.19 -1.66 -6.47
CA PHE A 151 19.25 -2.49 -7.21
C PHE A 151 19.53 -3.99 -7.06
N GLU A 152 18.51 -4.73 -6.64
CA GLU A 152 18.50 -6.19 -6.55
C GLU A 152 17.36 -6.78 -7.38
N PRO A 153 17.66 -7.46 -8.52
CA PRO A 153 16.64 -7.92 -9.45
C PRO A 153 15.61 -8.88 -8.83
N TRP A 154 16.05 -9.80 -7.97
CA TRP A 154 15.17 -10.79 -7.36
C TRP A 154 14.08 -10.14 -6.50
N LEU A 155 14.40 -9.02 -5.83
CA LEU A 155 13.47 -8.31 -4.99
C LEU A 155 12.43 -7.56 -5.82
N LEU A 156 12.82 -7.00 -6.97
CA LEU A 156 11.91 -6.43 -7.95
C LEU A 156 10.94 -7.50 -8.49
N TYR A 157 11.49 -8.66 -8.90
CA TYR A 157 10.64 -9.74 -9.43
C TYR A 157 9.65 -10.26 -8.40
N LEU A 158 10.07 -10.36 -7.14
CA LEU A 158 9.20 -10.78 -6.03
C LEU A 158 8.09 -9.75 -5.77
N ALA A 159 8.45 -8.47 -5.69
CA ALA A 159 7.49 -7.39 -5.41
C ALA A 159 6.51 -7.18 -6.58
N ALA A 160 7.01 -7.03 -7.80
CA ALA A 160 6.18 -6.78 -8.97
C ALA A 160 5.38 -8.05 -9.38
N GLY A 161 5.97 -9.24 -9.32
CA GLY A 161 5.28 -10.50 -9.57
C GLY A 161 4.17 -10.75 -8.53
N GLY A 162 4.46 -10.49 -7.26
CA GLY A 162 3.45 -10.52 -6.19
C GLY A 162 2.31 -9.52 -6.43
N SER A 163 2.63 -8.30 -6.89
CA SER A 163 1.65 -7.27 -7.24
C SER A 163 0.71 -7.74 -8.36
N ILE A 164 1.28 -8.31 -9.42
CA ILE A 164 0.50 -8.88 -10.54
C ILE A 164 -0.47 -9.96 -10.03
N LEU A 165 0.01 -10.88 -9.19
CA LEU A 165 -0.83 -11.95 -8.64
C LEU A 165 -1.94 -11.41 -7.73
N ALA A 166 -1.64 -10.42 -6.88
CA ALA A 166 -2.63 -9.78 -6.01
C ALA A 166 -3.70 -9.05 -6.83
N SER A 167 -3.31 -8.27 -7.84
CA SER A 167 -4.25 -7.58 -8.72
C SER A 167 -5.14 -8.54 -9.51
N LEU A 168 -4.60 -9.66 -9.98
CA LEU A 168 -5.40 -10.71 -10.65
C LEU A 168 -6.39 -11.35 -9.68
N GLU A 169 -6.01 -11.57 -8.41
CA GLU A 169 -6.92 -12.06 -7.36
C GLU A 169 -8.05 -11.05 -7.10
N GLU A 170 -7.72 -9.77 -6.97
CA GLU A 170 -8.73 -8.71 -6.73
C GLU A 170 -9.67 -8.54 -7.92
N LEU A 171 -9.17 -8.57 -9.15
CA LEU A 171 -10.00 -8.57 -10.36
C LEU A 171 -10.95 -9.78 -10.40
N ALA A 172 -10.48 -10.97 -10.01
CA ALA A 172 -11.33 -12.16 -9.92
C ALA A 172 -12.41 -12.01 -8.83
N LEU A 173 -12.09 -11.38 -7.70
CA LEU A 173 -13.06 -11.03 -6.66
C LEU A 173 -14.08 -10.02 -7.16
N ILE A 174 -13.65 -8.96 -7.85
CA ILE A 174 -14.54 -7.97 -8.48
C ILE A 174 -15.52 -8.66 -9.44
N ALA A 175 -15.04 -9.57 -10.27
CA ALA A 175 -15.88 -10.29 -11.23
C ALA A 175 -16.95 -11.18 -10.55
N ARG A 176 -16.64 -11.76 -9.38
CA ARG A 176 -17.49 -12.75 -8.70
C ARG A 176 -18.41 -12.19 -7.64
N LEU A 177 -18.00 -11.15 -6.92
CA LEU A 177 -18.81 -10.58 -5.85
C LEU A 177 -19.91 -9.65 -6.40
N PRO A 178 -21.20 -9.89 -6.10
CA PRO A 178 -22.29 -9.03 -6.55
C PRO A 178 -22.33 -7.69 -5.78
N ARG A 179 -21.78 -7.65 -4.58
CA ARG A 179 -21.70 -6.46 -3.71
C ARG A 179 -20.32 -6.35 -3.10
N TRP A 180 -19.86 -5.12 -2.93
CA TRP A 180 -18.60 -4.82 -2.28
C TRP A 180 -18.59 -5.36 -0.82
N ARG A 181 -17.50 -6.02 -0.43
CA ARG A 181 -17.25 -6.52 0.93
C ARG A 181 -15.85 -6.08 1.33
N ALA A 182 -15.73 -5.40 2.48
CA ALA A 182 -14.43 -5.07 3.06
C ALA A 182 -13.80 -6.33 3.68
N ASP A 183 -12.46 -6.33 3.78
CA ASP A 183 -11.66 -7.35 4.48
C ASP A 183 -11.95 -8.80 4.04
N VAL A 184 -12.02 -9.02 2.73
CA VAL A 184 -12.11 -10.35 2.15
C VAL A 184 -10.76 -11.03 2.27
N ARG A 185 -10.69 -12.18 2.96
CA ARG A 185 -9.43 -12.90 3.19
C ARG A 185 -8.70 -13.31 1.91
N GLY A 186 -9.44 -13.52 0.79
CA GLY A 186 -8.91 -13.88 -0.50
C GLY A 186 -9.91 -14.70 -1.32
N LEU A 187 -9.60 -14.89 -2.61
CA LEU A 187 -10.46 -15.60 -3.58
C LEU A 187 -10.80 -17.04 -3.15
N TRP A 188 -9.84 -17.75 -2.57
CA TRP A 188 -10.02 -19.13 -2.12
C TRP A 188 -11.14 -19.27 -1.09
N TRP A 189 -11.25 -18.33 -0.12
CA TRP A 189 -12.31 -18.33 0.89
C TRP A 189 -13.68 -18.06 0.29
N VAL A 190 -13.77 -17.14 -0.67
CA VAL A 190 -15.03 -16.83 -1.36
C VAL A 190 -15.51 -18.03 -2.18
N LEU A 191 -14.60 -18.74 -2.85
CA LEU A 191 -14.94 -19.95 -3.59
C LEU A 191 -15.44 -21.08 -2.71
N ARG A 192 -14.91 -21.18 -1.48
CA ARG A 192 -15.32 -22.20 -0.51
C ARG A 192 -16.69 -21.89 0.12
N GLU A 193 -16.96 -20.62 0.40
CA GLU A 193 -18.29 -20.17 0.87
C GLU A 193 -19.38 -20.43 -0.17
N GLY A 194 -19.09 -20.26 -1.46
CA GLY A 194 -20.04 -20.51 -2.55
C GLY A 194 -20.32 -21.98 -2.85
N ARG A 195 -19.48 -22.92 -2.40
CA ARG A 195 -19.70 -24.37 -2.56
C ARG A 195 -20.56 -24.99 -1.45
N GLY A 196 -20.83 -24.24 -0.40
CA GLY A 196 -21.64 -24.70 0.74
C GLY A 196 -23.12 -24.26 0.70
N ARG A 197 -23.52 -23.64 -0.39
CA ARG A 197 -24.92 -23.27 -0.70
C ARG A 197 -25.39 -24.03 -1.93
#